data_c524d4d86d918295d68ccbfc2c00212d
#
_entry.id   c524d4d86d918295d68ccbfc2c00212d
#
_cell.length_a   1.000
_cell.length_b   1.000
_cell.length_c   1.000
_cell.angle_alpha   90.00
_cell.angle_beta   90.00
_cell.angle_gamma   90.00
#
_symmetry.space_group_name_H-M   'P 1'
#
loop_
_entity.id
_entity.type
_entity.pdbx_description
1 polymer ?
#
loop_
_entity_poly.entity_id
_entity_poly.type
_entity_poly.pdbx_seq_one_letter_code
_entity_poly.pdbx_strand_id
1 'polypeptide(L)'
;MERWVLLRKGADFEAIGKKYQISPRLACLIRNRDVIGEEAVDRYLNGTISDLYDGMLMKDMDKAIDILQEKILEDKKIRVIGDYDIDGVNATYILLEGLERLGADVDSDIPDRISDGYGLNRHLVERAYEAGVDTLITCDNGIAAADEIAYGKEMGMTVIVTDHHEVPFDEQDGEKRYRIPPADAVMDPKQPDCLYPFKGLCGAAVAYKL
;
A
#
# COMPACT_ATOMS: atom_id res chain seq x y z
N MET A 1 -23.49 27.22 -3.60
CA MET A 1 -23.61 27.54 -2.16
C MET A 1 -23.15 26.32 -1.39
N GLU A 2 -22.05 26.38 -0.69
CA GLU A 2 -21.53 25.28 0.14
C GLU A 2 -22.49 25.01 1.30
N ARG A 3 -22.74 23.74 1.60
CA ARG A 3 -23.60 23.32 2.72
C ARG A 3 -22.75 22.53 3.71
N TRP A 4 -22.52 23.10 4.86
CA TRP A 4 -21.84 22.40 5.96
C TRP A 4 -22.83 21.47 6.68
N VAL A 5 -22.43 20.22 6.91
CA VAL A 5 -23.24 19.21 7.60
C VAL A 5 -22.42 18.66 8.75
N LEU A 6 -23.04 18.57 9.93
CA LEU A 6 -22.44 17.89 11.07
C LEU A 6 -22.62 16.38 10.91
N LEU A 7 -21.53 15.64 10.72
CA LEU A 7 -21.58 14.18 10.71
C LEU A 7 -21.78 13.66 12.13
N ARG A 8 -22.96 13.11 12.42
CA ARG A 8 -23.29 12.53 13.71
C ARG A 8 -24.05 11.22 13.52
N LYS A 9 -23.32 10.11 13.58
CA LYS A 9 -23.94 8.77 13.57
C LYS A 9 -24.43 8.44 14.98
N GLY A 10 -25.67 7.88 15.07
CA GLY A 10 -26.29 7.61 16.37
C GLY A 10 -25.64 6.43 17.11
N ALA A 11 -25.44 6.57 18.41
CA ALA A 11 -25.10 5.52 19.39
C ALA A 11 -25.28 6.08 20.80
N ASP A 12 -25.28 5.20 21.80
CA ASP A 12 -25.21 5.61 23.21
C ASP A 12 -23.75 5.88 23.58
N PHE A 13 -23.31 7.11 23.35
CA PHE A 13 -21.93 7.52 23.57
C PHE A 13 -21.57 7.56 25.06
N GLU A 14 -22.54 7.79 25.96
CA GLU A 14 -22.33 7.79 27.39
C GLU A 14 -22.06 6.36 27.90
N ALA A 15 -22.87 5.38 27.44
CA ALA A 15 -22.66 3.98 27.79
C ALA A 15 -21.33 3.44 27.26
N ILE A 16 -20.98 3.74 26.00
CA ILE A 16 -19.70 3.38 25.41
C ILE A 16 -18.55 4.03 26.16
N GLY A 17 -18.67 5.34 26.44
CA GLY A 17 -17.66 6.08 27.18
C GLY A 17 -17.40 5.50 28.56
N LYS A 18 -18.46 5.17 29.30
CA LYS A 18 -18.37 4.55 30.63
C LYS A 18 -17.75 3.15 30.57
N LYS A 19 -18.15 2.33 29.61
CA LYS A 19 -17.64 0.96 29.44
C LYS A 19 -16.14 0.93 29.17
N TYR A 20 -15.67 1.75 28.25
CA TYR A 20 -14.27 1.76 27.81
C TYR A 20 -13.40 2.84 28.47
N GLN A 21 -13.93 3.56 29.47
CA GLN A 21 -13.24 4.65 30.18
C GLN A 21 -12.70 5.75 29.25
N ILE A 22 -13.47 6.06 28.20
CA ILE A 22 -13.18 7.11 27.23
C ILE A 22 -14.24 8.21 27.28
N SER A 23 -13.93 9.39 26.75
CA SER A 23 -14.93 10.46 26.70
C SER A 23 -16.04 10.11 25.69
N PRO A 24 -17.30 10.57 25.95
CA PRO A 24 -18.39 10.40 24.96
C PRO A 24 -18.09 11.02 23.60
N ARG A 25 -17.23 12.05 23.55
CA ARG A 25 -16.77 12.66 22.29
C ARG A 25 -15.89 11.70 21.51
N LEU A 26 -14.96 11.00 22.18
CA LEU A 26 -14.12 9.99 21.55
C LEU A 26 -14.97 8.81 21.06
N ALA A 27 -15.95 8.36 21.83
CA ALA A 27 -16.91 7.34 21.42
C ALA A 27 -17.68 7.76 20.15
N CYS A 28 -18.06 9.03 20.04
CA CYS A 28 -18.69 9.59 18.83
C CYS A 28 -17.73 9.57 17.62
N LEU A 29 -16.46 9.91 17.80
CA LEU A 29 -15.46 9.88 16.73
C LEU A 29 -15.19 8.45 16.24
N ILE A 30 -15.12 7.48 17.15
CA ILE A 30 -15.00 6.04 16.83
C ILE A 30 -16.21 5.59 16.01
N ARG A 31 -17.43 5.92 16.46
CA ARG A 31 -18.67 5.58 15.74
C ARG A 31 -18.76 6.22 14.36
N ASN A 32 -18.27 7.45 14.20
CA ASN A 32 -18.23 8.14 12.91
C ASN A 32 -17.30 7.46 11.89
N ARG A 33 -16.36 6.65 12.35
CA ARG A 33 -15.47 5.79 11.54
C ARG A 33 -16.07 4.42 11.22
N ASP A 34 -17.38 4.23 11.45
CA ASP A 34 -18.12 2.98 11.21
C ASP A 34 -17.65 1.80 12.08
N VAL A 35 -16.98 2.08 13.19
CA VAL A 35 -16.70 1.06 14.21
C VAL A 35 -17.97 0.83 15.01
N ILE A 36 -18.60 -0.34 14.83
CA ILE A 36 -19.93 -0.66 15.36
C ILE A 36 -19.88 -1.97 16.13
N GLY A 37 -20.52 -1.96 17.29
CA GLY A 37 -20.58 -3.12 18.17
C GLY A 37 -19.40 -3.21 19.14
N GLU A 38 -19.60 -3.97 20.20
CA GLU A 38 -18.64 -4.05 21.31
C GLU A 38 -17.30 -4.63 20.89
N GLU A 39 -17.31 -5.74 20.14
CA GLU A 39 -16.11 -6.39 19.66
C GLU A 39 -15.26 -5.47 18.76
N ALA A 40 -15.91 -4.74 17.84
CA ALA A 40 -15.20 -3.82 16.97
C ALA A 40 -14.63 -2.62 17.71
N VAL A 41 -15.35 -2.08 18.71
CA VAL A 41 -14.86 -0.99 19.55
C VAL A 41 -13.70 -1.46 20.43
N ASP A 42 -13.79 -2.67 20.99
CA ASP A 42 -12.72 -3.24 21.80
C ASP A 42 -11.45 -3.44 20.96
N ARG A 43 -11.57 -4.05 19.78
CA ARG A 43 -10.45 -4.23 18.86
C ARG A 43 -9.85 -2.90 18.41
N TYR A 44 -10.69 -1.87 18.19
CA TYR A 44 -10.23 -0.54 17.80
C TYR A 44 -9.40 0.14 18.89
N LEU A 45 -9.76 -0.06 20.16
CA LEU A 45 -9.10 0.55 21.31
C LEU A 45 -7.93 -0.26 21.87
N ASN A 46 -8.06 -1.58 21.87
CA ASN A 46 -7.16 -2.51 22.57
C ASN A 46 -6.49 -3.51 21.64
N GLY A 47 -6.73 -3.40 20.32
CA GLY A 47 -6.17 -4.31 19.33
C GLY A 47 -4.64 -4.34 19.33
N THR A 48 -4.10 -5.48 18.99
CA THR A 48 -2.66 -5.77 18.95
C THR A 48 -2.25 -6.20 17.55
N ILE A 49 -0.96 -6.43 17.34
CA ILE A 49 -0.44 -6.97 16.06
C ILE A 49 -1.11 -8.32 15.70
N SER A 50 -1.50 -9.10 16.71
CA SER A 50 -2.19 -10.38 16.50
C SER A 50 -3.60 -10.25 15.91
N ASP A 51 -4.18 -9.05 15.94
CA ASP A 51 -5.51 -8.75 15.36
C ASP A 51 -5.41 -8.34 13.89
N LEU A 52 -4.20 -8.18 13.35
CA LEU A 52 -4.00 -7.85 11.95
C LEU A 52 -4.31 -9.07 11.07
N TYR A 53 -5.01 -8.82 9.96
CA TYR A 53 -5.24 -9.86 8.97
C TYR A 53 -3.93 -10.36 8.38
N ASP A 54 -3.89 -11.65 8.03
CA ASP A 54 -2.76 -12.29 7.38
C ASP A 54 -2.44 -11.61 6.03
N GLY A 55 -1.17 -11.28 5.80
CA GLY A 55 -0.68 -10.69 4.55
C GLY A 55 -0.94 -11.59 3.34
N MET A 56 -0.90 -12.91 3.53
CA MET A 56 -1.15 -13.91 2.47
C MET A 56 -2.56 -13.84 1.86
N LEU A 57 -3.50 -13.11 2.50
CA LEU A 57 -4.81 -12.84 1.92
C LEU A 57 -4.77 -11.75 0.83
N MET A 58 -3.66 -11.02 0.73
CA MET A 58 -3.51 -9.97 -0.29
C MET A 58 -3.17 -10.62 -1.63
N LYS A 59 -3.82 -10.13 -2.69
CA LYS A 59 -3.57 -10.62 -4.04
C LYS A 59 -2.09 -10.47 -4.40
N ASP A 60 -1.55 -11.44 -5.09
CA ASP A 60 -0.16 -11.55 -5.55
C ASP A 60 0.91 -11.55 -4.43
N MET A 61 0.53 -11.68 -3.15
CA MET A 61 1.48 -11.74 -2.04
C MET A 61 2.41 -12.94 -2.16
N ASP A 62 1.86 -14.12 -2.40
CA ASP A 62 2.62 -15.36 -2.60
C ASP A 62 3.61 -15.20 -3.77
N LYS A 63 3.12 -14.68 -4.89
CA LYS A 63 3.93 -14.45 -6.09
C LYS A 63 5.07 -13.45 -5.86
N ALA A 64 4.80 -12.36 -5.11
CA ALA A 64 5.83 -11.39 -4.78
C ALA A 64 6.91 -12.00 -3.87
N ILE A 65 6.50 -12.80 -2.89
CA ILE A 65 7.44 -13.52 -1.99
C ILE A 65 8.31 -14.47 -2.80
N ASP A 66 7.73 -15.28 -3.70
CA ASP A 66 8.49 -16.23 -4.52
C ASP A 66 9.52 -15.50 -5.39
N ILE A 67 9.13 -14.40 -6.04
CA ILE A 67 10.03 -13.58 -6.85
C ILE A 67 11.17 -13.02 -5.99
N LEU A 68 10.87 -12.43 -4.83
CA LEU A 68 11.89 -11.84 -3.97
C LEU A 68 12.86 -12.88 -3.43
N GLN A 69 12.37 -14.06 -3.05
CA GLN A 69 13.23 -15.16 -2.60
C GLN A 69 14.19 -15.60 -3.72
N GLU A 70 13.70 -15.75 -4.95
CA GLU A 70 14.55 -16.08 -6.10
C GLU A 70 15.62 -15.01 -6.32
N LYS A 71 15.21 -13.72 -6.34
CA LYS A 71 16.13 -12.61 -6.59
C LYS A 71 17.20 -12.46 -5.51
N ILE A 72 16.85 -12.67 -4.25
CA ILE A 72 17.81 -12.65 -3.12
C ILE A 72 18.79 -13.81 -3.25
N LEU A 73 18.31 -15.03 -3.56
CA LEU A 73 19.18 -16.20 -3.74
C LEU A 73 20.15 -16.06 -4.92
N GLU A 74 19.77 -15.30 -5.93
CA GLU A 74 20.60 -15.01 -7.12
C GLU A 74 21.50 -13.78 -6.96
N ASP A 75 21.56 -13.16 -5.80
CA ASP A 75 22.28 -11.90 -5.53
C ASP A 75 21.92 -10.77 -6.51
N LYS A 76 20.65 -10.70 -6.92
CA LYS A 76 20.14 -9.65 -7.81
C LYS A 76 19.91 -8.35 -7.05
N LYS A 77 20.31 -7.24 -7.69
CA LYS A 77 20.12 -5.91 -7.10
C LYS A 77 18.65 -5.50 -7.18
N ILE A 78 18.10 -5.11 -6.03
CA ILE A 78 16.73 -4.67 -5.84
C ILE A 78 16.73 -3.18 -5.54
N ARG A 79 15.78 -2.42 -6.11
CA ARG A 79 15.55 -1.02 -5.75
C ARG A 79 14.12 -0.79 -5.32
N VAL A 80 13.93 -0.19 -4.15
CA VAL A 80 12.65 0.28 -3.65
C VAL A 80 12.44 1.72 -4.10
N ILE A 81 11.34 1.98 -4.83
CA ILE A 81 10.95 3.33 -5.26
C ILE A 81 9.71 3.74 -4.49
N GLY A 82 9.90 4.67 -3.54
CA GLY A 82 8.83 5.20 -2.69
C GLY A 82 8.19 6.47 -3.21
N ASP A 83 7.39 7.10 -2.35
CA ASP A 83 6.93 8.47 -2.53
C ASP A 83 7.56 9.38 -1.48
N TYR A 84 7.49 10.69 -1.71
CA TYR A 84 8.14 11.71 -0.89
C TYR A 84 7.34 12.14 0.35
N ASP A 85 6.12 11.65 0.52
CA ASP A 85 5.31 11.96 1.69
C ASP A 85 5.63 11.04 2.89
N ILE A 86 4.94 11.25 4.01
CA ILE A 86 5.22 10.50 5.24
C ILE A 86 4.90 9.00 5.10
N ASP A 87 3.90 8.63 4.30
CA ASP A 87 3.52 7.24 4.07
C ASP A 87 4.55 6.55 3.17
N GLY A 88 4.92 7.19 2.05
CA GLY A 88 5.94 6.68 1.12
C GLY A 88 7.31 6.53 1.76
N VAL A 89 7.75 7.52 2.55
CA VAL A 89 9.04 7.42 3.28
C VAL A 89 9.03 6.27 4.28
N ASN A 90 7.95 6.07 5.05
CA ASN A 90 7.86 4.94 5.98
C ASN A 90 7.72 3.60 5.25
N ALA A 91 6.97 3.53 4.15
CA ALA A 91 6.86 2.33 3.33
C ALA A 91 8.23 1.91 2.77
N THR A 92 8.98 2.89 2.23
CA THR A 92 10.35 2.68 1.74
C THR A 92 11.27 2.13 2.83
N TYR A 93 11.26 2.76 4.01
CA TYR A 93 12.07 2.34 5.14
C TYR A 93 11.75 0.90 5.59
N ILE A 94 10.46 0.55 5.68
CA ILE A 94 10.02 -0.79 6.08
C ILE A 94 10.52 -1.85 5.10
N LEU A 95 10.37 -1.62 3.79
CA LEU A 95 10.84 -2.57 2.77
C LEU A 95 12.36 -2.66 2.76
N LEU A 96 13.06 -1.55 2.83
CA LEU A 96 14.52 -1.52 2.85
C LEU A 96 15.05 -2.33 4.04
N GLU A 97 14.63 -2.02 5.26
CA GLU A 97 15.04 -2.74 6.48
C GLU A 97 14.67 -4.24 6.42
N GLY A 98 13.48 -4.56 5.90
CA GLY A 98 13.03 -5.95 5.78
C GLY A 98 13.91 -6.75 4.82
N LEU A 99 14.16 -6.21 3.64
CA LEU A 99 14.95 -6.84 2.59
C LEU A 99 16.44 -6.95 2.98
N GLU A 100 17.02 -5.91 3.59
CA GLU A 100 18.39 -5.96 4.12
C GLU A 100 18.58 -7.06 5.18
N ARG A 101 17.61 -7.23 6.09
CA ARG A 101 17.63 -8.32 7.10
C ARG A 101 17.53 -9.71 6.49
N LEU A 102 16.94 -9.81 5.30
CA LEU A 102 16.89 -11.06 4.53
C LEU A 102 18.15 -11.29 3.69
N GLY A 103 19.10 -10.35 3.69
CA GLY A 103 20.38 -10.43 2.96
C GLY A 103 20.29 -9.98 1.50
N ALA A 104 19.26 -9.22 1.11
CA ALA A 104 19.16 -8.67 -0.24
C ALA A 104 20.22 -7.58 -0.49
N ASP A 105 20.73 -7.51 -1.74
CA ASP A 105 21.40 -6.31 -2.26
C ASP A 105 20.32 -5.30 -2.66
N VAL A 106 19.98 -4.39 -1.75
CA VAL A 106 18.85 -3.47 -1.91
C VAL A 106 19.28 -2.03 -1.66
N ASP A 107 18.79 -1.14 -2.51
CA ASP A 107 18.85 0.31 -2.30
C ASP A 107 17.47 0.95 -2.49
N SER A 108 17.35 2.25 -2.27
CA SER A 108 16.10 2.97 -2.44
C SER A 108 16.28 4.26 -3.21
N ASP A 109 15.20 4.70 -3.86
CA ASP A 109 15.10 5.98 -4.54
C ASP A 109 13.74 6.60 -4.24
N ILE A 110 13.74 7.89 -3.92
CA ILE A 110 12.51 8.65 -3.68
C ILE A 110 12.52 9.82 -4.66
N PRO A 111 11.45 10.00 -5.46
CA PRO A 111 11.38 11.10 -6.42
C PRO A 111 11.48 12.46 -5.72
N ASP A 112 12.22 13.38 -6.33
CA ASP A 112 12.21 14.77 -5.88
C ASP A 112 10.88 15.43 -6.26
N ARG A 113 10.23 16.03 -5.29
CA ARG A 113 8.90 16.62 -5.44
C ARG A 113 8.80 17.69 -6.54
N ILE A 114 9.89 18.39 -6.83
CA ILE A 114 9.93 19.52 -7.75
C ILE A 114 10.34 19.07 -9.16
N SER A 115 11.40 18.23 -9.25
CA SER A 115 11.99 17.83 -10.52
C SER A 115 11.37 16.57 -11.12
N ASP A 116 11.00 15.59 -10.28
CA ASP A 116 10.56 14.28 -10.74
C ASP A 116 9.04 14.10 -10.71
N GLY A 117 8.33 14.91 -9.90
CA GLY A 117 6.89 14.80 -9.74
C GLY A 117 6.50 13.70 -8.74
N TYR A 118 5.29 13.14 -8.89
CA TYR A 118 4.73 12.13 -8.00
C TYR A 118 4.97 10.71 -8.54
N GLY A 119 5.45 9.82 -7.66
CA GLY A 119 5.53 8.38 -7.89
C GLY A 119 6.54 7.96 -8.96
N LEU A 120 6.35 6.75 -9.47
CA LEU A 120 7.22 6.17 -10.50
C LEU A 120 7.13 6.97 -11.81
N ASN A 121 8.27 7.32 -12.38
CA ASN A 121 8.41 7.94 -13.69
C ASN A 121 9.52 7.27 -14.51
N ARG A 122 9.55 7.53 -15.84
CA ARG A 122 10.54 6.91 -16.73
C ARG A 122 11.98 7.18 -16.34
N HIS A 123 12.28 8.38 -15.85
CA HIS A 123 13.64 8.73 -15.43
C HIS A 123 14.13 7.89 -14.25
N LEU A 124 13.24 7.59 -13.28
CA LEU A 124 13.57 6.69 -12.17
C LEU A 124 13.83 5.26 -12.66
N VAL A 125 13.05 4.77 -13.62
CA VAL A 125 13.26 3.45 -14.26
C VAL A 125 14.60 3.41 -14.98
N GLU A 126 14.92 4.43 -15.80
CA GLU A 126 16.20 4.54 -16.52
C GLU A 126 17.40 4.57 -15.55
N ARG A 127 17.32 5.39 -14.50
CA ARG A 127 18.36 5.46 -13.46
C ARG A 127 18.58 4.12 -12.77
N ALA A 128 17.51 3.39 -12.50
CA ALA A 128 17.59 2.07 -11.90
C ALA A 128 18.29 1.08 -12.87
N TYR A 129 17.86 1.05 -14.11
CA TYR A 129 18.46 0.21 -15.14
C TYR A 129 19.94 0.49 -15.35
N GLU A 130 20.35 1.77 -15.48
CA GLU A 130 21.74 2.19 -15.61
C GLU A 130 22.61 1.83 -14.39
N ALA A 131 22.01 1.79 -13.20
CA ALA A 131 22.64 1.33 -11.96
C ALA A 131 22.71 -0.20 -11.82
N GLY A 132 22.28 -0.96 -12.84
CA GLY A 132 22.31 -2.42 -12.85
C GLY A 132 21.25 -3.06 -11.94
N VAL A 133 20.18 -2.34 -11.63
CA VAL A 133 19.05 -2.89 -10.86
C VAL A 133 18.30 -3.91 -11.70
N ASP A 134 18.09 -5.11 -11.17
CA ASP A 134 17.32 -6.18 -11.77
C ASP A 134 15.83 -6.06 -11.43
N THR A 135 15.53 -5.72 -10.19
CA THR A 135 14.15 -5.74 -9.66
C THR A 135 13.78 -4.38 -9.05
N LEU A 136 12.65 -3.84 -9.51
CA LEU A 136 12.01 -2.66 -8.93
C LEU A 136 10.87 -3.08 -8.01
N ILE A 137 10.81 -2.47 -6.83
CA ILE A 137 9.64 -2.54 -5.95
C ILE A 137 9.13 -1.12 -5.77
N THR A 138 7.90 -0.84 -6.20
CA THR A 138 7.28 0.44 -5.85
C THR A 138 6.55 0.32 -4.51
N CYS A 139 6.53 1.37 -3.72
CA CYS A 139 5.74 1.42 -2.49
C CYS A 139 5.06 2.78 -2.30
N ASP A 140 3.79 2.73 -1.93
CA ASP A 140 2.91 3.89 -1.84
C ASP A 140 2.72 4.61 -3.19
N ASN A 141 3.01 3.92 -4.25
CA ASN A 141 2.80 4.34 -5.63
C ASN A 141 2.87 3.13 -6.57
N GLY A 142 2.57 3.34 -7.86
CA GLY A 142 2.76 2.32 -8.89
C GLY A 142 1.46 1.79 -9.50
N ILE A 143 0.35 1.74 -8.76
CA ILE A 143 -0.92 1.21 -9.30
C ILE A 143 -1.42 2.02 -10.52
N ALA A 144 -1.07 3.28 -10.60
CA ALA A 144 -1.43 4.16 -11.72
C ALA A 144 -0.32 4.30 -12.77
N ALA A 145 0.87 3.73 -12.56
CA ALA A 145 2.06 3.90 -13.39
C ALA A 145 2.23 2.78 -14.45
N ALA A 146 1.13 2.43 -15.15
CA ALA A 146 1.12 1.30 -16.07
C ALA A 146 2.13 1.44 -17.22
N ASP A 147 2.31 2.66 -17.77
CA ASP A 147 3.21 2.93 -18.89
C ASP A 147 4.68 2.86 -18.45
N GLU A 148 5.00 3.36 -17.26
CA GLU A 148 6.35 3.33 -16.66
C GLU A 148 6.76 1.90 -16.31
N ILE A 149 5.81 1.13 -15.76
CA ILE A 149 6.02 -0.28 -15.44
C ILE A 149 6.21 -1.10 -16.72
N ALA A 150 5.38 -0.88 -17.75
CA ALA A 150 5.57 -1.51 -19.04
C ALA A 150 6.95 -1.20 -19.64
N TYR A 151 7.40 0.05 -19.52
CA TYR A 151 8.74 0.46 -19.96
C TYR A 151 9.85 -0.28 -19.21
N GLY A 152 9.76 -0.41 -17.88
CA GLY A 152 10.70 -1.21 -17.10
C GLY A 152 10.71 -2.68 -17.50
N LYS A 153 9.54 -3.24 -17.80
CA LYS A 153 9.40 -4.61 -18.31
C LYS A 153 10.04 -4.78 -19.69
N GLU A 154 9.89 -3.82 -20.60
CA GLU A 154 10.55 -3.82 -21.91
C GLU A 154 12.09 -3.79 -21.80
N MET A 155 12.63 -3.15 -20.77
CA MET A 155 14.05 -3.15 -20.43
C MET A 155 14.53 -4.45 -19.77
N GLY A 156 13.64 -5.42 -19.54
CA GLY A 156 13.95 -6.72 -18.94
C GLY A 156 13.96 -6.75 -17.43
N MET A 157 13.50 -5.69 -16.78
CA MET A 157 13.44 -5.62 -15.30
C MET A 157 12.26 -6.43 -14.75
N THR A 158 12.42 -6.96 -13.56
CA THR A 158 11.32 -7.46 -12.74
C THR A 158 10.68 -6.29 -11.99
N VAL A 159 9.34 -6.23 -11.94
CA VAL A 159 8.63 -5.14 -11.26
C VAL A 159 7.58 -5.69 -10.31
N ILE A 160 7.63 -5.27 -9.06
CA ILE A 160 6.65 -5.56 -8.01
C ILE A 160 6.01 -4.24 -7.56
N VAL A 161 4.70 -4.19 -7.50
CA VAL A 161 3.96 -3.01 -7.01
C VAL A 161 3.38 -3.29 -5.63
N THR A 162 3.67 -2.41 -4.67
CA THR A 162 2.97 -2.35 -3.38
C THR A 162 2.32 -0.99 -3.24
N ASP A 163 0.99 -0.95 -3.29
CA ASP A 163 0.24 0.30 -3.31
C ASP A 163 -1.08 0.18 -2.53
N HIS A 164 -1.74 1.29 -2.28
CA HIS A 164 -3.03 1.37 -1.62
C HIS A 164 -3.98 2.41 -2.24
N HIS A 165 -3.56 3.05 -3.32
CA HIS A 165 -4.36 4.05 -4.03
C HIS A 165 -5.51 3.41 -4.81
N GLU A 166 -6.47 4.24 -5.26
CA GLU A 166 -7.58 3.75 -6.08
C GLU A 166 -7.05 3.21 -7.42
N VAL A 167 -7.46 2.00 -7.74
CA VAL A 167 -7.10 1.39 -9.04
C VAL A 167 -7.74 2.18 -10.16
N PRO A 168 -6.97 2.72 -11.13
CA PRO A 168 -7.52 3.42 -12.27
C PRO A 168 -8.47 2.53 -13.07
N PHE A 169 -9.54 3.12 -13.60
CA PHE A 169 -10.48 2.40 -14.47
C PHE A 169 -11.00 3.31 -15.57
N ASP A 170 -11.36 2.69 -16.69
CA ASP A 170 -12.14 3.30 -17.76
C ASP A 170 -13.59 2.86 -17.63
N GLU A 171 -14.54 3.74 -17.90
CA GLU A 171 -15.96 3.40 -17.96
C GLU A 171 -16.36 3.16 -19.41
N GLN A 172 -16.77 1.92 -19.72
CA GLN A 172 -17.22 1.55 -21.04
C GLN A 172 -18.53 0.78 -20.91
N ASP A 173 -19.58 1.24 -21.60
CA ASP A 173 -20.92 0.65 -21.59
C ASP A 173 -21.54 0.52 -20.18
N GLY A 174 -21.17 1.42 -19.25
CA GLY A 174 -21.62 1.41 -17.86
C GLY A 174 -20.90 0.41 -16.97
N GLU A 175 -19.85 -0.25 -17.48
CA GLU A 175 -18.98 -1.14 -16.71
C GLU A 175 -17.60 -0.52 -16.48
N LYS A 176 -17.03 -0.77 -15.30
CA LYS A 176 -15.66 -0.36 -14.95
C LYS A 176 -14.67 -1.40 -15.47
N ARG A 177 -13.75 -0.95 -16.29
CA ARG A 177 -12.57 -1.74 -16.70
C ARG A 177 -11.34 -1.21 -15.98
N TYR A 178 -10.89 -1.96 -14.98
CA TYR A 178 -9.73 -1.59 -14.18
C TYR A 178 -8.43 -1.75 -14.97
N ARG A 179 -7.56 -0.76 -14.85
CA ARG A 179 -6.23 -0.77 -15.46
C ARG A 179 -5.20 -1.19 -14.42
N ILE A 180 -4.90 -2.47 -14.39
CA ILE A 180 -3.85 -3.01 -13.54
C ILE A 180 -2.53 -2.89 -14.29
N PRO A 181 -1.45 -2.35 -13.68
CA PRO A 181 -0.15 -2.24 -14.32
C PRO A 181 0.43 -3.63 -14.65
N PRO A 182 1.22 -3.77 -15.75
CA PRO A 182 1.75 -5.05 -16.20
C PRO A 182 3.01 -5.47 -15.41
N ALA A 183 2.96 -5.34 -14.08
CA ALA A 183 4.00 -5.79 -13.18
C ALA A 183 3.98 -7.32 -12.99
N ASP A 184 5.08 -7.86 -12.48
CA ASP A 184 5.16 -9.30 -12.16
C ASP A 184 4.27 -9.67 -10.97
N ALA A 185 4.14 -8.76 -9.99
CA ALA A 185 3.16 -8.89 -8.90
C ALA A 185 2.60 -7.50 -8.55
N VAL A 186 1.31 -7.45 -8.22
CA VAL A 186 0.63 -6.20 -7.82
C VAL A 186 -0.12 -6.42 -6.52
N MET A 187 0.41 -5.88 -5.44
CA MET A 187 -0.19 -5.92 -4.11
C MET A 187 -0.87 -4.60 -3.80
N ASP A 188 -2.17 -4.59 -4.00
CA ASP A 188 -3.03 -3.47 -3.62
C ASP A 188 -4.36 -4.03 -3.10
N PRO A 189 -4.76 -3.72 -1.85
CA PRO A 189 -6.00 -4.23 -1.28
C PRO A 189 -7.25 -3.76 -2.03
N LYS A 190 -7.17 -2.66 -2.78
CA LYS A 190 -8.31 -2.09 -3.53
C LYS A 190 -8.51 -2.70 -4.92
N GLN A 191 -7.65 -3.61 -5.35
CA GLN A 191 -7.93 -4.38 -6.56
C GLN A 191 -9.29 -5.10 -6.44
N PRO A 192 -10.12 -5.13 -7.51
CA PRO A 192 -11.49 -5.64 -7.44
C PRO A 192 -11.59 -7.10 -7.01
N ASP A 193 -10.57 -7.91 -7.30
CA ASP A 193 -10.48 -9.34 -7.00
C ASP A 193 -9.55 -9.66 -5.81
N CYS A 194 -9.06 -8.66 -5.10
CA CYS A 194 -8.26 -8.85 -3.89
C CYS A 194 -9.15 -9.26 -2.71
N LEU A 195 -8.80 -10.37 -2.05
CA LEU A 195 -9.56 -10.92 -0.92
C LEU A 195 -9.17 -10.31 0.44
N TYR A 196 -8.16 -9.45 0.50
CA TYR A 196 -7.75 -8.82 1.76
C TYR A 196 -8.92 -8.03 2.37
N PRO A 197 -9.33 -8.33 3.64
CA PRO A 197 -10.61 -7.83 4.16
C PRO A 197 -10.66 -6.33 4.39
N PHE A 198 -9.51 -5.69 4.74
CA PHE A 198 -9.45 -4.27 5.05
C PHE A 198 -8.85 -3.46 3.91
N LYS A 199 -9.70 -2.72 3.19
CA LYS A 199 -9.31 -1.93 2.02
C LYS A 199 -8.67 -0.57 2.35
N GLY A 200 -8.65 -0.19 3.61
CA GLY A 200 -8.16 1.11 4.09
C GLY A 200 -6.74 1.08 4.64
N LEU A 201 -5.90 0.12 4.21
CA LEU A 201 -4.47 0.16 4.54
C LEU A 201 -3.83 1.41 3.93
N CYS A 202 -2.83 1.96 4.59
CA CYS A 202 -1.90 2.94 4.03
C CYS A 202 -0.72 2.22 3.35
N GLY A 203 0.10 2.95 2.57
CA GLY A 203 1.24 2.38 1.85
C GLY A 203 2.23 1.67 2.77
N ALA A 204 2.57 2.28 3.90
CA ALA A 204 3.44 1.67 4.91
C ALA A 204 2.86 0.36 5.49
N ALA A 205 1.53 0.28 5.64
CA ALA A 205 0.88 -0.93 6.12
C ALA A 205 0.86 -2.04 5.05
N VAL A 206 0.77 -1.72 3.76
CA VAL A 206 0.94 -2.68 2.67
C VAL A 206 2.37 -3.21 2.64
N ALA A 207 3.35 -2.31 2.69
CA ALA A 207 4.77 -2.66 2.78
C ALA A 207 5.09 -3.59 3.97
N TYR A 208 4.49 -3.32 5.13
CA TYR A 208 4.65 -4.17 6.33
C TYR A 208 4.05 -5.58 6.17
N LYS A 209 3.09 -5.78 5.26
CA LYS A 209 2.49 -7.08 5.00
C LYS A 209 3.34 -7.98 4.10
N LEU A 210 4.14 -7.39 3.24
CA LEU A 210 5.15 -8.09 2.45
C LEU A 210 6.35 -8.46 3.33
#